data_3ced0fe4f385fe790532e6673c4fa35b
#
_entry.id   3ced0fe4f385fe790532e6673c4fa35b
#
_cell.length_a   1.000
_cell.length_b   1.000
_cell.length_c   1.000
_cell.angle_alpha   90.00
_cell.angle_beta   90.00
_cell.angle_gamma   90.00
#
_symmetry.space_group_name_H-M   'P 1'
#
loop_
_entity.id
_entity.type
_entity.pdbx_description
1 polymer ?
#
loop_
_entity_poly.entity_id
_entity_poly.type
_entity_poly.pdbx_seq_one_letter_code
_entity_poly.pdbx_strand_id
1 'polypeptide(L)'
;MPSIKEKTLHLILRRIAPRLVDLLGHSIQFRFVNTEYPQERAWRGESCIFCFWHNRFLLMPYFYQRVRGKKNICVMASRSRDGEYISDVLKGFGFRVARGSSSRGGDVAVKEMVSLLKSGLDAAVTPDGPRGPRYRVQPGVVLLSQLSAVPIVPVTYDVKGKGRLRSWDRFIVPMPFCRGICMFGEPVWIDGSADEEERKRMRSRLESDMRAMDARAASLLGATPD
;
A
#
# COMPACT_ATOMS: atom_id res chain seq x y z
N MET A 1 8.98 -9.42 28.95
CA MET A 1 8.19 -10.41 28.19
C MET A 1 6.79 -9.85 27.99
N PRO A 2 6.16 -10.01 26.80
CA PRO A 2 4.78 -9.56 26.60
C PRO A 2 3.82 -10.31 27.55
N SER A 3 2.84 -9.60 28.09
CA SER A 3 1.83 -10.16 28.99
C SER A 3 0.94 -11.20 28.26
N ILE A 4 0.24 -12.06 29.00
CA ILE A 4 -0.69 -13.04 28.42
C ILE A 4 -1.76 -12.31 27.58
N LYS A 5 -2.25 -11.15 28.03
CA LYS A 5 -3.22 -10.32 27.32
C LYS A 5 -2.66 -9.80 25.97
N GLU A 6 -1.39 -9.39 25.94
CA GLU A 6 -0.72 -8.96 24.70
C GLU A 6 -0.56 -10.12 23.72
N LYS A 7 -0.13 -11.29 24.18
CA LYS A 7 -0.02 -12.49 23.34
C LYS A 7 -1.37 -12.88 22.72
N THR A 8 -2.44 -12.81 23.51
CA THR A 8 -3.81 -13.10 23.03
C THR A 8 -4.25 -12.07 22.00
N LEU A 9 -3.97 -10.77 22.22
CA LEU A 9 -4.29 -9.72 21.25
C LEU A 9 -3.55 -9.93 19.92
N HIS A 10 -2.26 -10.23 19.94
CA HIS A 10 -1.48 -10.53 18.74
C HIS A 10 -2.04 -11.73 17.96
N LEU A 11 -2.48 -12.78 18.68
CA LEU A 11 -3.09 -13.95 18.05
C LEU A 11 -4.45 -13.60 17.38
N ILE A 12 -5.28 -12.81 18.06
CA ILE A 12 -6.57 -12.34 17.54
C ILE A 12 -6.35 -11.50 16.28
N LEU A 13 -5.46 -10.51 16.35
CA LEU A 13 -5.14 -9.64 15.21
C LEU A 13 -4.67 -10.47 14.00
N ARG A 14 -3.80 -11.45 14.23
CA ARG A 14 -3.27 -12.28 13.16
C ARG A 14 -4.31 -13.22 12.53
N ARG A 15 -5.31 -13.70 13.28
CA ARG A 15 -6.28 -14.69 12.79
C ARG A 15 -7.61 -14.08 12.39
N ILE A 16 -8.09 -13.09 13.12
CA ILE A 16 -9.44 -12.53 12.96
C ILE A 16 -9.43 -11.30 12.04
N ALA A 17 -8.49 -10.37 12.23
CA ALA A 17 -8.48 -9.14 11.46
C ALA A 17 -8.42 -9.35 9.94
N PRO A 18 -7.60 -10.28 9.39
CA PRO A 18 -7.62 -10.57 7.95
C PRO A 18 -8.99 -11.00 7.44
N ARG A 19 -9.70 -11.86 8.20
CA ARG A 19 -11.04 -12.33 7.82
C ARG A 19 -12.07 -11.19 7.83
N LEU A 20 -11.96 -10.28 8.81
CA LEU A 20 -12.85 -9.10 8.88
C LEU A 20 -12.60 -8.14 7.72
N VAL A 21 -11.34 -7.92 7.35
CA VAL A 21 -10.97 -7.09 6.18
C VAL A 21 -11.46 -7.74 4.89
N ASP A 22 -11.30 -9.04 4.72
CA ASP A 22 -11.81 -9.78 3.57
C ASP A 22 -13.35 -9.73 3.50
N LEU A 23 -14.04 -9.95 4.62
CA LEU A 23 -15.49 -9.86 4.70
C LEU A 23 -15.99 -8.46 4.33
N LEU A 24 -15.34 -7.42 4.88
CA LEU A 24 -15.64 -6.03 4.54
C LEU A 24 -15.42 -5.78 3.04
N GLY A 25 -14.28 -6.21 2.49
CA GLY A 25 -13.97 -6.05 1.07
C GLY A 25 -15.00 -6.73 0.16
N HIS A 26 -15.45 -7.95 0.51
CA HIS A 26 -16.47 -8.68 -0.24
C HIS A 26 -17.87 -8.09 -0.10
N SER A 27 -18.17 -7.41 1.01
CA SER A 27 -19.46 -6.74 1.20
C SER A 27 -19.66 -5.50 0.34
N ILE A 28 -18.57 -4.95 -0.21
CA ILE A 28 -18.58 -3.72 -1.02
C ILE A 28 -18.57 -4.09 -2.51
N GLN A 29 -19.41 -3.46 -3.30
CA GLN A 29 -19.48 -3.65 -4.74
C GLN A 29 -18.35 -2.84 -5.42
N PHE A 30 -17.14 -3.42 -5.51
CA PHE A 30 -16.01 -2.76 -6.14
C PHE A 30 -16.03 -2.92 -7.66
N ARG A 31 -15.90 -1.79 -8.37
CA ARG A 31 -15.45 -1.73 -9.76
C ARG A 31 -13.94 -1.59 -9.77
N PHE A 32 -13.27 -2.51 -10.46
CA PHE A 32 -11.83 -2.47 -10.69
C PHE A 32 -11.51 -1.77 -12.01
N VAL A 33 -10.50 -0.91 -12.02
CA VAL A 33 -10.10 -0.09 -13.18
C VAL A 33 -8.61 -0.23 -13.39
N ASN A 34 -8.20 -0.48 -14.65
CA ASN A 34 -6.81 -0.62 -15.10
C ASN A 34 -6.03 -1.72 -14.34
N THR A 35 -6.62 -2.92 -14.26
CA THR A 35 -5.97 -4.06 -13.58
C THR A 35 -5.06 -4.87 -14.48
N GLU A 36 -5.06 -4.60 -15.77
CA GLU A 36 -4.40 -5.40 -16.81
C GLU A 36 -2.90 -5.48 -16.58
N TYR A 37 -2.26 -4.33 -16.40
CA TYR A 37 -0.80 -4.28 -16.20
C TYR A 37 -0.32 -5.07 -14.98
N PRO A 38 -0.84 -4.88 -13.74
CA PRO A 38 -0.39 -5.68 -12.60
C PRO A 38 -0.75 -7.17 -12.74
N GLN A 39 -1.82 -7.53 -13.46
CA GLN A 39 -2.18 -8.92 -13.73
C GLN A 39 -1.21 -9.59 -14.71
N GLU A 40 -0.88 -8.93 -15.82
CA GLU A 40 0.10 -9.43 -16.80
C GLU A 40 1.46 -9.68 -16.16
N ARG A 41 1.94 -8.75 -15.34
CA ARG A 41 3.19 -8.94 -14.60
C ARG A 41 3.10 -10.11 -13.61
N ALA A 42 1.92 -10.36 -13.01
CA ALA A 42 1.71 -11.54 -12.17
C ALA A 42 1.90 -12.85 -12.93
N TRP A 43 1.32 -12.92 -14.13
CA TRP A 43 1.44 -14.11 -14.99
C TRP A 43 2.88 -14.36 -15.44
N ARG A 44 3.64 -13.29 -15.68
CA ARG A 44 5.08 -13.38 -16.02
C ARG A 44 5.99 -13.63 -14.82
N GLY A 45 5.45 -13.64 -13.59
CA GLY A 45 6.24 -13.75 -12.38
C GLY A 45 7.06 -12.50 -12.01
N GLU A 46 6.74 -11.38 -12.62
CA GLU A 46 7.46 -10.12 -12.46
C GLU A 46 6.92 -9.30 -11.29
N SER A 47 7.81 -8.63 -10.56
CA SER A 47 7.47 -7.83 -9.38
C SER A 47 6.88 -6.47 -9.73
N CYS A 48 6.06 -5.93 -8.80
CA CYS A 48 5.58 -4.55 -8.78
C CYS A 48 5.80 -3.92 -7.40
N ILE A 49 5.98 -2.59 -7.37
CA ILE A 49 5.93 -1.77 -6.16
C ILE A 49 4.56 -1.11 -6.13
N PHE A 50 3.61 -1.65 -5.35
CA PHE A 50 2.30 -1.04 -5.17
C PHE A 50 2.40 0.16 -4.24
N CYS A 51 2.00 1.34 -4.73
CA CYS A 51 2.15 2.60 -4.03
C CYS A 51 0.77 3.24 -3.80
N PHE A 52 0.40 3.48 -2.54
CA PHE A 52 -0.89 4.03 -2.16
C PHE A 52 -0.79 4.86 -0.88
N TRP A 53 -1.67 5.84 -0.71
CA TRP A 53 -1.66 6.70 0.46
C TRP A 53 -1.95 5.94 1.76
N HIS A 54 -1.33 6.35 2.84
CA HIS A 54 -1.45 5.70 4.14
C HIS A 54 -2.90 5.56 4.61
N ASN A 55 -3.73 6.54 4.35
CA ASN A 55 -5.14 6.53 4.73
C ASN A 55 -6.01 5.49 3.99
N ARG A 56 -5.48 4.86 2.94
CA ARG A 56 -6.16 3.82 2.15
C ARG A 56 -5.67 2.40 2.45
N PHE A 57 -4.90 2.24 3.51
CA PHE A 57 -4.24 0.97 3.81
C PHE A 57 -5.22 -0.19 4.08
N LEU A 58 -6.40 0.07 4.67
CA LEU A 58 -7.28 -0.97 5.22
C LEU A 58 -7.64 -2.08 4.24
N LEU A 59 -8.04 -1.75 3.01
CA LEU A 59 -8.49 -2.73 2.02
C LEU A 59 -7.41 -3.13 1.01
N MET A 60 -6.18 -2.59 1.10
CA MET A 60 -5.10 -2.94 0.17
C MET A 60 -4.74 -4.43 0.18
N PRO A 61 -4.71 -5.15 1.32
CA PRO A 61 -4.50 -6.60 1.31
C PRO A 61 -5.57 -7.35 0.51
N TYR A 62 -6.84 -6.96 0.63
CA TYR A 62 -7.94 -7.52 -0.14
C TYR A 62 -7.76 -7.28 -1.65
N PHE A 63 -7.48 -6.04 -2.08
CA PHE A 63 -7.27 -5.72 -3.49
C PHE A 63 -6.07 -6.44 -4.09
N TYR A 64 -4.96 -6.51 -3.33
CA TYR A 64 -3.78 -7.25 -3.77
C TYR A 64 -4.10 -8.71 -4.08
N GLN A 65 -4.82 -9.40 -3.19
CA GLN A 65 -5.20 -10.80 -3.39
C GLN A 65 -6.12 -10.97 -4.60
N ARG A 66 -7.05 -10.04 -4.83
CA ARG A 66 -7.98 -10.07 -5.97
C ARG A 66 -7.30 -9.89 -7.31
N VAL A 67 -6.25 -9.05 -7.37
CA VAL A 67 -5.59 -8.70 -8.63
C VAL A 67 -4.37 -9.58 -8.90
N ARG A 68 -3.58 -9.89 -7.90
CA ARG A 68 -2.34 -10.67 -8.03
C ARG A 68 -2.53 -12.17 -7.76
N GLY A 69 -3.56 -12.56 -7.03
CA GLY A 69 -3.83 -13.96 -6.67
C GLY A 69 -2.75 -14.63 -5.81
N LYS A 70 -1.63 -13.96 -5.55
CA LYS A 70 -0.45 -14.46 -4.84
C LYS A 70 -0.32 -13.78 -3.48
N LYS A 71 0.22 -14.51 -2.50
CA LYS A 71 0.59 -13.95 -1.18
C LYS A 71 2.07 -13.56 -1.11
N ASN A 72 2.67 -13.20 -2.23
CA ASN A 72 4.12 -13.01 -2.38
C ASN A 72 4.50 -11.53 -2.37
N ILE A 73 4.15 -10.82 -1.30
CA ILE A 73 4.38 -9.39 -1.13
C ILE A 73 5.09 -9.09 0.19
N CYS A 74 5.97 -8.11 0.16
CA CYS A 74 6.59 -7.51 1.34
C CYS A 74 6.01 -6.11 1.59
N VAL A 75 5.61 -5.85 2.82
CA VAL A 75 5.09 -4.55 3.27
C VAL A 75 6.05 -3.94 4.28
N MET A 76 6.37 -2.66 4.11
CA MET A 76 7.18 -1.95 5.11
C MET A 76 6.29 -1.52 6.27
N ALA A 77 6.66 -1.89 7.50
CA ALA A 77 5.97 -1.45 8.71
C ALA A 77 6.94 -0.79 9.70
N SER A 78 6.47 0.24 10.41
CA SER A 78 7.29 0.93 11.39
C SER A 78 7.66 0.03 12.58
N ARG A 79 8.74 0.38 13.30
CA ARG A 79 9.16 -0.33 14.52
C ARG A 79 8.38 0.10 15.77
N SER A 80 7.34 0.94 15.62
CA SER A 80 6.46 1.34 16.72
C SER A 80 5.56 0.20 17.20
N ARG A 81 4.91 0.38 18.35
CA ARG A 81 3.92 -0.57 18.88
C ARG A 81 2.74 -0.76 17.91
N ASP A 82 2.23 0.33 17.31
CA ASP A 82 1.18 0.25 16.29
C ASP A 82 1.64 -0.53 15.06
N GLY A 83 2.91 -0.33 14.65
CA GLY A 83 3.53 -1.10 13.58
C GLY A 83 3.64 -2.60 13.89
N GLU A 84 3.70 -3.01 15.17
CA GLU A 84 3.64 -4.42 15.55
C GLU A 84 2.26 -5.01 15.31
N TYR A 85 1.20 -4.32 15.72
CA TYR A 85 -0.18 -4.77 15.46
C TYR A 85 -0.48 -4.89 13.97
N ILE A 86 -0.09 -3.88 13.18
CA ILE A 86 -0.21 -3.93 11.72
C ILE A 86 0.59 -5.10 11.13
N SER A 87 1.80 -5.35 11.64
CA SER A 87 2.65 -6.47 11.23
C SER A 87 1.95 -7.83 11.44
N ASP A 88 1.25 -8.00 12.56
CA ASP A 88 0.51 -9.25 12.82
C ASP A 88 -0.69 -9.43 11.90
N VAL A 89 -1.42 -8.37 11.63
CA VAL A 89 -2.51 -8.40 10.64
C VAL A 89 -1.97 -8.80 9.26
N LEU A 90 -0.88 -8.18 8.80
CA LEU A 90 -0.27 -8.48 7.51
C LEU A 90 0.28 -9.92 7.43
N LYS A 91 0.90 -10.41 8.50
CA LYS A 91 1.32 -11.80 8.60
C LYS A 91 0.13 -12.77 8.57
N GLY A 92 -1.02 -12.35 9.09
CA GLY A 92 -2.26 -13.10 9.01
C GLY A 92 -2.78 -13.25 7.57
N PHE A 93 -2.51 -12.27 6.70
CA PHE A 93 -2.72 -12.38 5.25
C PHE A 93 -1.67 -13.24 4.54
N GLY A 94 -0.61 -13.67 5.24
CA GLY A 94 0.52 -14.39 4.67
C GLY A 94 1.57 -13.49 4.02
N PHE A 95 1.53 -12.18 4.28
CA PHE A 95 2.48 -11.22 3.73
C PHE A 95 3.77 -11.18 4.55
N ARG A 96 4.88 -10.90 3.89
CA ARG A 96 6.15 -10.59 4.55
C ARG A 96 6.15 -9.15 5.04
N VAL A 97 6.86 -8.88 6.13
CA VAL A 97 6.93 -7.54 6.71
C VAL A 97 8.39 -7.17 6.96
N ALA A 98 8.89 -6.17 6.23
CA ALA A 98 10.16 -5.52 6.51
C ALA A 98 9.97 -4.46 7.62
N ARG A 99 10.84 -4.47 8.64
CA ARG A 99 10.73 -3.59 9.80
C ARG A 99 11.67 -2.39 9.69
N GLY A 100 11.12 -1.23 9.33
CA GLY A 100 11.86 0.02 9.20
C GLY A 100 10.93 1.21 9.04
N SER A 101 11.51 2.40 9.06
CA SER A 101 10.80 3.64 8.71
C SER A 101 11.81 4.64 8.17
N SER A 102 11.32 5.70 7.50
CA SER A 102 12.14 6.81 6.99
C SER A 102 13.00 7.51 8.07
N SER A 103 12.70 7.30 9.34
CA SER A 103 13.40 7.96 10.46
C SER A 103 14.38 7.08 11.25
N ARG A 104 14.29 5.74 11.15
CA ARG A 104 15.21 4.81 11.84
C ARG A 104 15.33 3.51 11.05
N GLY A 105 16.52 3.23 10.54
CA GLY A 105 16.81 2.00 9.79
C GLY A 105 16.14 1.95 8.41
N GLY A 106 15.81 3.11 7.83
CA GLY A 106 15.22 3.20 6.48
C GLY A 106 16.12 2.60 5.42
N ASP A 107 17.41 2.86 5.47
CA ASP A 107 18.39 2.33 4.50
C ASP A 107 18.48 0.80 4.55
N VAL A 108 18.43 0.22 5.76
CA VAL A 108 18.42 -1.24 5.94
C VAL A 108 17.13 -1.84 5.38
N ALA A 109 15.99 -1.22 5.67
CA ALA A 109 14.71 -1.68 5.17
C ALA A 109 14.59 -1.55 3.65
N VAL A 110 15.13 -0.48 3.06
CA VAL A 110 15.18 -0.31 1.59
C VAL A 110 16.05 -1.39 0.96
N LYS A 111 17.24 -1.67 1.50
CA LYS A 111 18.12 -2.75 1.01
C LYS A 111 17.45 -4.12 1.09
N GLU A 112 16.77 -4.42 2.18
CA GLU A 112 16.00 -5.65 2.34
C GLU A 112 14.90 -5.74 1.29
N MET A 113 14.12 -4.67 1.10
CA MET A 113 13.05 -4.64 0.10
C MET A 113 13.60 -4.77 -1.33
N VAL A 114 14.72 -4.14 -1.66
CA VAL A 114 15.39 -4.32 -2.98
C VAL A 114 15.74 -5.79 -3.21
N SER A 115 16.32 -6.46 -2.22
CA SER A 115 16.64 -7.89 -2.31
C SER A 115 15.39 -8.75 -2.54
N LEU A 116 14.31 -8.47 -1.82
CA LEU A 116 13.05 -9.19 -1.95
C LEU A 116 12.38 -8.94 -3.31
N LEU A 117 12.39 -7.71 -3.82
CA LEU A 117 11.89 -7.39 -5.16
C LEU A 117 12.68 -8.14 -6.25
N LYS A 118 14.00 -8.17 -6.14
CA LYS A 118 14.88 -8.92 -7.06
C LYS A 118 14.68 -10.44 -6.99
N SER A 119 14.17 -10.96 -5.88
CA SER A 119 13.79 -12.37 -5.72
C SER A 119 12.37 -12.70 -6.19
N GLY A 120 11.66 -11.76 -6.82
CA GLY A 120 10.35 -11.96 -7.41
C GLY A 120 9.17 -11.68 -6.46
N LEU A 121 9.40 -11.06 -5.29
CA LEU A 121 8.33 -10.58 -4.44
C LEU A 121 7.85 -9.21 -4.91
N ASP A 122 6.57 -8.94 -4.70
CA ASP A 122 6.03 -7.58 -4.79
C ASP A 122 6.40 -6.77 -3.54
N ALA A 123 6.29 -5.45 -3.63
CA ALA A 123 6.36 -4.57 -2.47
C ALA A 123 5.10 -3.72 -2.34
N ALA A 124 4.72 -3.36 -1.12
CA ALA A 124 3.70 -2.36 -0.85
C ALA A 124 4.29 -1.23 0.00
N VAL A 125 4.09 0.00 -0.46
CA VAL A 125 4.66 1.20 0.13
C VAL A 125 3.60 2.28 0.28
N THR A 126 3.53 2.88 1.47
CA THR A 126 2.79 4.12 1.71
C THR A 126 3.77 5.30 1.61
N PRO A 127 3.74 6.06 0.49
CA PRO A 127 4.80 7.03 0.20
C PRO A 127 4.79 8.24 1.11
N ASP A 128 3.68 8.56 1.75
CA ASP A 128 3.56 9.61 2.76
C ASP A 128 4.07 9.18 4.14
N GLY A 129 4.39 7.89 4.32
CA GLY A 129 4.98 7.35 5.54
C GLY A 129 4.04 7.40 6.75
N PRO A 130 4.51 6.90 7.92
CA PRO A 130 3.66 6.75 9.10
C PRO A 130 3.42 8.07 9.87
N ARG A 131 4.08 9.16 9.51
CA ARG A 131 4.00 10.46 10.18
C ARG A 131 3.56 11.59 9.26
N GLY A 132 3.38 11.31 7.97
CA GLY A 132 3.04 12.30 6.97
C GLY A 132 4.19 13.27 6.62
N PRO A 133 3.85 14.41 6.07
CA PRO A 133 2.50 14.95 5.88
C PRO A 133 1.68 14.16 4.86
N ARG A 134 0.36 14.11 5.08
CA ARG A 134 -0.59 13.40 4.21
C ARG A 134 -0.46 13.86 2.75
N TYR A 135 -0.50 12.88 1.83
CA TYR A 135 -0.45 13.14 0.39
C TYR A 135 0.85 13.81 -0.08
N ARG A 136 1.95 13.49 0.57
CA ARG A 136 3.30 13.90 0.16
C ARG A 136 4.17 12.67 -0.07
N VAL A 137 4.68 12.53 -1.28
CA VAL A 137 5.56 11.42 -1.62
C VAL A 137 6.95 11.65 -1.04
N GLN A 138 7.40 10.72 -0.18
CA GLN A 138 8.75 10.71 0.37
C GLN A 138 9.73 10.05 -0.61
N PRO A 139 11.03 10.36 -0.57
CA PRO A 139 12.03 9.87 -1.54
C PRO A 139 12.15 8.33 -1.61
N GLY A 140 11.81 7.63 -0.55
CA GLY A 140 12.07 6.19 -0.40
C GLY A 140 11.47 5.31 -1.49
N VAL A 141 10.26 5.61 -1.98
CA VAL A 141 9.62 4.78 -3.01
C VAL A 141 10.30 4.93 -4.38
N VAL A 142 10.76 6.15 -4.72
CA VAL A 142 11.50 6.42 -5.96
C VAL A 142 12.87 5.73 -5.91
N LEU A 143 13.57 5.85 -4.78
CA LEU A 143 14.85 5.16 -4.58
C LEU A 143 14.70 3.64 -4.63
N LEU A 144 13.63 3.10 -4.05
CA LEU A 144 13.34 1.66 -4.10
C LEU A 144 13.17 1.17 -5.54
N SER A 145 12.41 1.89 -6.37
CA SER A 145 12.23 1.58 -7.79
C SER A 145 13.54 1.67 -8.55
N GLN A 146 14.31 2.74 -8.37
CA GLN A 146 15.61 2.92 -9.01
C GLN A 146 16.58 1.77 -8.72
N LEU A 147 16.72 1.38 -7.43
CA LEU A 147 17.68 0.35 -7.00
C LEU A 147 17.24 -1.08 -7.36
N SER A 148 15.95 -1.31 -7.48
CA SER A 148 15.41 -2.63 -7.81
C SER A 148 15.15 -2.84 -9.29
N ALA A 149 15.08 -1.76 -10.09
CA ALA A 149 14.59 -1.74 -11.47
C ALA A 149 13.18 -2.33 -11.61
N VAL A 150 12.33 -2.12 -10.59
CA VAL A 150 10.93 -2.59 -10.55
C VAL A 150 10.00 -1.37 -10.61
N PRO A 151 8.94 -1.39 -11.44
CA PRO A 151 8.06 -0.25 -11.60
C PRO A 151 7.19 0.01 -10.35
N ILE A 152 6.92 1.29 -10.11
CA ILE A 152 5.91 1.72 -9.15
C ILE A 152 4.56 1.67 -9.84
N VAL A 153 3.60 0.97 -9.26
CA VAL A 153 2.20 0.94 -9.70
C VAL A 153 1.36 1.69 -8.65
N PRO A 154 0.92 2.92 -8.96
CA PRO A 154 0.03 3.65 -8.07
C PRO A 154 -1.31 2.91 -7.92
N VAL A 155 -1.83 2.89 -6.71
CA VAL A 155 -3.13 2.27 -6.40
C VAL A 155 -3.95 3.20 -5.53
N THR A 156 -5.21 3.35 -5.85
CA THR A 156 -6.16 4.04 -4.99
C THR A 156 -7.48 3.30 -4.92
N TYR A 157 -8.23 3.55 -3.89
CA TYR A 157 -9.66 3.24 -3.87
C TYR A 157 -10.46 4.37 -3.24
N ASP A 158 -11.71 4.44 -3.61
CA ASP A 158 -12.70 5.24 -2.91
C ASP A 158 -14.01 4.47 -2.79
N VAL A 159 -14.85 4.85 -1.82
CA VAL A 159 -16.15 4.23 -1.53
C VAL A 159 -17.20 5.30 -1.26
N LYS A 160 -18.43 5.04 -1.67
CA LYS A 160 -19.53 5.99 -1.49
C LYS A 160 -19.90 6.19 0.00
N GLY A 161 -19.81 5.12 0.80
CA GLY A 161 -20.04 5.16 2.26
C GLY A 161 -18.70 5.02 2.99
N LYS A 162 -18.23 6.08 3.63
CA LYS A 162 -16.96 6.07 4.39
C LYS A 162 -17.02 6.95 5.62
N GLY A 163 -16.44 6.44 6.71
CA GLY A 163 -16.02 7.24 7.86
C GLY A 163 -14.57 7.66 7.72
N ARG A 164 -14.18 8.72 8.43
CA ARG A 164 -12.78 9.16 8.55
C ARG A 164 -12.39 9.28 10.01
N LEU A 165 -11.26 8.72 10.38
CA LEU A 165 -10.74 8.88 11.73
C LEU A 165 -10.14 10.29 11.91
N ARG A 166 -10.11 10.77 13.16
CA ARG A 166 -9.43 12.02 13.54
C ARG A 166 -7.93 11.79 13.73
N SER A 167 -7.29 11.16 12.72
CA SER A 167 -5.85 10.91 12.66
C SER A 167 -5.18 11.91 11.71
N TRP A 168 -3.84 11.98 11.73
CA TRP A 168 -3.07 12.87 10.85
C TRP A 168 -3.36 12.62 9.36
N ASP A 169 -3.61 11.35 8.99
CA ASP A 169 -3.90 10.91 7.62
C ASP A 169 -5.39 10.93 7.27
N ARG A 170 -6.29 11.13 8.25
CA ARG A 170 -7.74 10.96 8.09
C ARG A 170 -8.08 9.58 7.53
N PHE A 171 -7.62 8.54 8.21
CA PHE A 171 -7.77 7.15 7.80
C PHE A 171 -9.20 6.80 7.39
N ILE A 172 -9.34 6.17 6.22
CA ILE A 172 -10.64 5.84 5.63
C ILE A 172 -11.12 4.50 6.17
N VAL A 173 -12.33 4.51 6.72
CA VAL A 173 -13.05 3.31 7.16
C VAL A 173 -14.28 3.14 6.26
N PRO A 174 -14.25 2.22 5.29
CA PRO A 174 -15.39 1.94 4.42
C PRO A 174 -16.58 1.38 5.20
N MET A 175 -17.79 1.75 4.81
CA MET A 175 -19.01 1.11 5.28
C MET A 175 -19.31 -0.14 4.43
N PRO A 176 -19.81 -1.22 5.03
CA PRO A 176 -20.25 -2.40 4.27
C PRO A 176 -21.42 -2.06 3.34
N PHE A 177 -21.65 -2.90 2.34
CA PHE A 177 -22.78 -2.85 1.41
C PHE A 177 -22.88 -1.57 0.57
N CYS A 178 -21.78 -0.81 0.43
CA CYS A 178 -21.69 0.36 -0.44
C CYS A 178 -21.07 0.04 -1.81
N ARG A 179 -21.04 1.04 -2.69
CA ARG A 179 -20.28 0.96 -3.96
C ARG A 179 -18.89 1.54 -3.78
N GLY A 180 -17.92 0.93 -4.45
CA GLY A 180 -16.54 1.36 -4.42
C GLY A 180 -15.86 1.26 -5.78
N ILE A 181 -14.74 1.94 -5.90
CA ILE A 181 -13.81 1.85 -7.03
C ILE A 181 -12.42 1.55 -6.48
N CYS A 182 -11.75 0.57 -7.07
CA CYS A 182 -10.32 0.33 -6.91
C CYS A 182 -9.66 0.59 -8.26
N MET A 183 -8.68 1.49 -8.30
CA MET A 183 -8.04 1.94 -9.53
C MET A 183 -6.53 1.78 -9.44
N PHE A 184 -5.94 1.24 -10.51
CA PHE A 184 -4.49 1.17 -10.70
C PHE A 184 -4.07 2.26 -11.69
N GLY A 185 -2.96 2.93 -11.41
CA GLY A 185 -2.38 3.94 -12.28
C GLY A 185 -1.39 3.34 -13.27
N GLU A 186 -0.93 4.18 -14.19
CA GLU A 186 0.14 3.82 -15.11
C GLU A 186 1.43 3.50 -14.35
N PRO A 187 2.18 2.49 -14.79
CA PRO A 187 3.45 2.13 -14.15
C PRO A 187 4.47 3.25 -14.31
N VAL A 188 5.14 3.59 -13.24
CA VAL A 188 6.20 4.59 -13.19
C VAL A 188 7.54 3.88 -13.05
N TRP A 189 8.40 4.03 -14.05
CA TRP A 189 9.75 3.50 -14.07
C TRP A 189 10.75 4.59 -13.69
N ILE A 190 11.72 4.25 -12.88
CA ILE A 190 12.81 5.13 -12.50
C ILE A 190 14.09 4.59 -13.12
N ASP A 191 14.74 5.40 -13.93
CA ASP A 191 16.02 5.01 -14.56
C ASP A 191 17.09 4.78 -13.49
N GLY A 192 17.89 3.72 -13.68
CA GLY A 192 18.98 3.37 -12.75
C GLY A 192 20.05 4.47 -12.64
N SER A 193 20.21 5.27 -13.69
CA SER A 193 21.17 6.39 -13.75
C SER A 193 20.57 7.74 -13.30
N ALA A 194 19.26 7.77 -12.89
CA ALA A 194 18.60 9.00 -12.50
C ALA A 194 19.35 9.73 -11.37
N ASP A 195 19.66 10.98 -11.60
CA ASP A 195 20.29 11.85 -10.61
C ASP A 195 19.28 12.36 -9.56
N GLU A 196 19.71 13.22 -8.66
CA GLU A 196 18.86 13.75 -7.60
C GLU A 196 17.70 14.61 -8.15
N GLU A 197 17.95 15.41 -9.16
CA GLU A 197 16.95 16.28 -9.78
C GLU A 197 15.90 15.45 -10.54
N GLU A 198 16.31 14.40 -11.25
CA GLU A 198 15.40 13.48 -11.90
C GLU A 198 14.53 12.75 -10.87
N ARG A 199 15.13 12.22 -9.80
CA ARG A 199 14.35 11.60 -8.70
C ARG A 199 13.34 12.56 -8.09
N LYS A 200 13.68 13.83 -7.93
CA LYS A 200 12.80 14.87 -7.41
C LYS A 200 11.64 15.15 -8.36
N ARG A 201 11.91 15.24 -9.67
CA ARG A 201 10.87 15.37 -10.70
C ARG A 201 9.91 14.18 -10.70
N MET A 202 10.45 12.97 -10.70
CA MET A 202 9.65 11.74 -10.69
C MET A 202 8.80 11.61 -9.41
N ARG A 203 9.35 12.02 -8.27
CA ARG A 203 8.60 12.11 -7.01
C ARG A 203 7.41 13.07 -7.10
N SER A 204 7.62 14.26 -7.64
CA SER A 204 6.56 15.26 -7.80
C SER A 204 5.50 14.81 -8.80
N ARG A 205 5.91 14.16 -9.89
CA ARG A 205 5.01 13.54 -10.86
C ARG A 205 4.14 12.46 -10.22
N LEU A 206 4.77 11.50 -9.51
CA LEU A 206 4.05 10.43 -8.81
C LEU A 206 3.03 10.99 -7.81
N GLU A 207 3.39 12.04 -7.06
CA GLU A 207 2.49 12.72 -6.13
C GLU A 207 1.28 13.31 -6.86
N SER A 208 1.51 14.00 -7.98
CA SER A 208 0.45 14.59 -8.81
C SER A 208 -0.48 13.52 -9.39
N ASP A 209 0.10 12.45 -9.95
CA ASP A 209 -0.65 11.35 -10.55
C ASP A 209 -1.54 10.64 -9.52
N MET A 210 -1.00 10.36 -8.34
CA MET A 210 -1.76 9.74 -7.24
C MET A 210 -2.92 10.61 -6.76
N ARG A 211 -2.72 11.94 -6.66
CA ARG A 211 -3.80 12.89 -6.31
C ARG A 211 -4.87 12.95 -7.40
N ALA A 212 -4.46 12.98 -8.66
CA ALA A 212 -5.40 12.96 -9.79
C ALA A 212 -6.22 11.67 -9.81
N MET A 213 -5.61 10.53 -9.50
CA MET A 213 -6.31 9.25 -9.36
C MET A 213 -7.36 9.28 -8.23
N ASP A 214 -7.04 9.88 -7.09
CA ASP A 214 -7.99 10.05 -5.98
C ASP A 214 -9.21 10.88 -6.40
N ALA A 215 -8.96 12.01 -7.05
CA ALA A 215 -10.03 12.88 -7.55
C ALA A 215 -10.89 12.16 -8.59
N ARG A 216 -10.27 11.39 -9.50
CA ARG A 216 -10.97 10.58 -10.51
C ARG A 216 -11.81 9.48 -9.87
N ALA A 217 -11.30 8.76 -8.88
CA ALA A 217 -12.03 7.71 -8.18
C ALA A 217 -13.27 8.29 -7.47
N ALA A 218 -13.12 9.42 -6.77
CA ALA A 218 -14.23 10.13 -6.13
C ALA A 218 -15.28 10.59 -7.15
N SER A 219 -14.86 11.22 -8.26
CA SER A 219 -15.75 11.67 -9.34
C SER A 219 -16.56 10.53 -9.94
N LEU A 220 -15.95 9.37 -10.22
CA LEU A 220 -16.62 8.20 -10.75
C LEU A 220 -17.67 7.60 -9.80
N LEU A 221 -17.58 7.88 -8.52
CA LEU A 221 -18.57 7.51 -7.49
C LEU A 221 -19.63 8.59 -7.25
N GLY A 222 -19.49 9.76 -7.88
CA GLY A 222 -20.31 10.93 -7.55
C GLY A 222 -20.08 11.42 -6.11
N ALA A 223 -18.85 11.32 -5.62
CA ALA A 223 -18.42 11.74 -4.30
C ALA A 223 -17.46 12.93 -4.39
N THR A 224 -17.36 13.71 -3.33
CA THR A 224 -16.33 14.77 -3.24
C THR A 224 -14.96 14.15 -2.96
N PRO A 225 -13.91 14.61 -3.65
CA PRO A 225 -12.52 14.21 -3.34
C PRO A 225 -12.14 14.53 -1.89
N ASP A 226 -11.13 13.81 -1.39
CA ASP A 226 -10.55 14.02 -0.04
C ASP A 226 -9.64 15.24 0.02
#